data_d9ba771176fcca648b77e93e39f327e8
#
_entry.id   d9ba771176fcca648b77e93e39f327e8
#
_cell.length_a   1.000
_cell.length_b   1.000
_cell.length_c   1.000
_cell.angle_alpha   90.00
_cell.angle_beta   90.00
_cell.angle_gamma   90.00
#
_symmetry.space_group_name_H-M   'P 1'
#
loop_
_entity.id
_entity.type
_entity.pdbx_description
1 polymer ?
#
loop_
_entity_poly.entity_id
_entity_poly.type
_entity_poly.pdbx_seq_one_letter_code
_entity_poly.pdbx_strand_id
1 'polypeptide(L)'
;QRLGRFLLHVLFRVFARFLRIMRVLELDAGALSKLSRTGGPMILAPNHAALWDAVFIISRVPGVVCVMKKSILRNPFLGGGARLAGFIANDGMTRTIRAATKSLHSGSRLLFFPEGTRTTPDARWINPLKGGCALIAMRSGVPVHPIFIRSSSRFLQKGWPLWRRPVFPIHIRIDVGEPLVPEPGESAHSFTLRLQATFEQELSRPHELRRQITHGGGSSTT
;
A
#
# COMPACT_ATOMS: atom_id res chain seq x y z
N GLN A 1 13.24 -17.59 -0.57
CA GLN A 1 12.38 -16.40 -0.45
C GLN A 1 12.60 -15.39 -1.60
N ARG A 2 13.85 -15.15 -2.08
CA ARG A 2 14.11 -14.23 -3.20
C ARG A 2 13.38 -14.67 -4.47
N LEU A 3 13.43 -15.95 -4.80
CA LEU A 3 12.69 -16.51 -5.95
C LEU A 3 11.18 -16.34 -5.79
N GLY A 4 10.62 -16.58 -4.59
CA GLY A 4 9.19 -16.39 -4.33
C GLY A 4 8.73 -14.94 -4.51
N ARG A 5 9.55 -13.97 -4.08
CA ARG A 5 9.28 -12.52 -4.31
C ARG A 5 9.31 -12.17 -5.79
N PHE A 6 10.27 -12.71 -6.52
CA PHE A 6 10.38 -12.52 -7.97
C PHE A 6 9.15 -13.10 -8.69
N LEU A 7 8.76 -14.32 -8.35
CA LEU A 7 7.58 -14.97 -8.95
C LEU A 7 6.29 -14.19 -8.66
N LEU A 8 6.10 -13.73 -7.41
CA LEU A 8 4.94 -12.90 -7.08
C LEU A 8 4.97 -11.55 -7.80
N HIS A 9 6.14 -10.91 -7.94
CA HIS A 9 6.28 -9.68 -8.71
C HIS A 9 5.85 -9.90 -10.17
N VAL A 10 6.34 -10.95 -10.81
CA VAL A 10 5.99 -11.28 -12.20
C VAL A 10 4.50 -11.60 -12.33
N LEU A 11 3.97 -12.46 -11.45
CA LEU A 11 2.55 -12.83 -11.43
C LEU A 11 1.65 -11.59 -11.31
N PHE A 12 1.94 -10.70 -10.35
CA PHE A 12 1.13 -9.50 -10.15
C PHE A 12 1.29 -8.49 -11.29
N ARG A 13 2.46 -8.44 -11.91
CA ARG A 13 2.69 -7.62 -13.12
C ARG A 13 1.87 -8.14 -14.32
N VAL A 14 1.85 -9.45 -14.53
CA VAL A 14 1.03 -10.09 -15.57
C VAL A 14 -0.45 -9.86 -15.29
N PHE A 15 -0.88 -10.04 -14.03
CA PHE A 15 -2.25 -9.79 -13.63
C PHE A 15 -2.69 -8.33 -13.86
N ALA A 16 -1.87 -7.36 -13.43
CA ALA A 16 -2.17 -5.95 -13.68
C ALA A 16 -2.23 -5.61 -15.17
N ARG A 17 -1.35 -6.23 -15.99
CA ARG A 17 -1.38 -6.09 -17.45
C ARG A 17 -2.64 -6.71 -18.06
N PHE A 18 -3.04 -7.88 -17.58
CA PHE A 18 -4.29 -8.54 -18.02
C PHE A 18 -5.50 -7.65 -17.73
N LEU A 19 -5.63 -7.10 -16.51
CA LEU A 19 -6.72 -6.20 -16.17
C LEU A 19 -6.77 -4.96 -17.06
N ARG A 20 -5.60 -4.44 -17.47
CA ARG A 20 -5.50 -3.31 -18.41
C ARG A 20 -5.97 -3.70 -19.81
N ILE A 21 -5.55 -4.85 -20.33
CA ILE A 21 -5.96 -5.35 -21.64
C ILE A 21 -7.48 -5.55 -21.69
N MET A 22 -8.06 -6.09 -20.61
CA MET A 22 -9.50 -6.29 -20.46
C MET A 22 -10.27 -4.99 -20.20
N ARG A 23 -9.60 -3.82 -20.20
CA ARG A 23 -10.18 -2.51 -19.87
C ARG A 23 -10.91 -2.45 -18.51
N VAL A 24 -10.51 -3.31 -17.57
CA VAL A 24 -11.04 -3.32 -16.20
C VAL A 24 -10.34 -2.26 -15.36
N LEU A 25 -9.03 -2.04 -15.61
CA LEU A 25 -8.18 -1.18 -14.79
C LEU A 25 -7.20 -0.38 -15.64
N GLU A 26 -7.07 0.90 -15.31
CA GLU A 26 -5.97 1.76 -15.75
C GLU A 26 -5.12 2.14 -14.54
N LEU A 27 -3.85 1.72 -14.56
CA LEU A 27 -2.91 1.92 -13.47
C LEU A 27 -1.81 2.91 -13.89
N ASP A 28 -1.87 4.12 -13.35
CA ASP A 28 -0.78 5.09 -13.37
C ASP A 28 0.08 4.90 -12.10
N ALA A 29 1.26 4.34 -12.26
CA ALA A 29 2.21 4.09 -11.19
C ALA A 29 3.65 4.43 -11.65
N GLY A 30 3.78 5.47 -12.47
CA GLY A 30 5.05 5.93 -13.02
C GLY A 30 6.03 6.35 -11.93
N ALA A 31 5.57 7.08 -10.92
CA ALA A 31 6.37 7.49 -9.77
C ALA A 31 6.93 6.30 -8.98
N LEU A 32 6.10 5.27 -8.74
CA LEU A 32 6.51 4.05 -8.05
C LEU A 32 7.54 3.25 -8.86
N SER A 33 7.41 3.24 -10.20
CA SER A 33 8.38 2.60 -11.08
C SER A 33 9.73 3.34 -11.09
N LYS A 34 9.74 4.67 -10.96
CA LYS A 34 10.96 5.47 -10.77
C LYS A 34 11.62 5.14 -9.43
N LEU A 35 10.86 5.14 -8.33
CA LEU A 35 11.35 4.77 -7.00
C LEU A 35 11.96 3.35 -7.00
N SER A 36 11.40 2.41 -7.75
CA SER A 36 11.92 1.04 -7.80
C SER A 36 13.33 0.93 -8.37
N ARG A 37 13.80 1.94 -9.12
CA ARG A 37 15.14 1.98 -9.73
C ARG A 37 16.21 2.54 -8.80
N THR A 38 15.84 3.24 -7.72
CA THR A 38 16.82 3.86 -6.81
C THR A 38 17.62 2.83 -6.02
N GLY A 39 17.19 1.58 -5.96
CA GLY A 39 17.90 0.52 -5.25
C GLY A 39 17.75 0.64 -3.71
N GLY A 40 18.44 -0.27 -3.00
CA GLY A 40 18.52 -0.26 -1.55
C GLY A 40 17.25 -0.65 -0.79
N PRO A 41 17.38 -0.79 0.54
CA PRO A 41 16.23 -1.02 1.42
C PRO A 41 15.40 0.25 1.55
N MET A 42 14.08 0.10 1.61
CA MET A 42 13.13 1.19 1.81
C MET A 42 11.85 0.68 2.47
N ILE A 43 11.17 1.55 3.20
CA ILE A 43 9.84 1.28 3.75
C ILE A 43 8.82 1.97 2.85
N LEU A 44 8.01 1.18 2.15
CA LEU A 44 6.90 1.65 1.35
C LEU A 44 5.67 1.70 2.26
N ALA A 45 5.20 2.89 2.56
CA ALA A 45 4.08 3.14 3.47
C ALA A 45 2.88 3.71 2.69
N PRO A 46 2.00 2.88 2.11
CA PRO A 46 0.82 3.35 1.42
C PRO A 46 -0.37 3.58 2.36
N ASN A 47 -1.29 4.50 1.98
CA ASN A 47 -2.66 4.41 2.46
C ASN A 47 -3.30 3.13 1.91
N HIS A 48 -4.28 2.59 2.64
CA HIS A 48 -4.88 1.30 2.29
C HIS A 48 -6.32 1.48 1.77
N ALA A 49 -6.43 2.01 0.56
CA ALA A 49 -7.72 2.32 -0.05
C ALA A 49 -8.53 1.05 -0.38
N ALA A 50 -7.91 0.05 -1.01
CA ALA A 50 -8.59 -1.13 -1.52
C ALA A 50 -7.82 -2.43 -1.28
N LEU A 51 -8.48 -3.57 -1.54
CA LEU A 51 -7.89 -4.91 -1.32
C LEU A 51 -6.66 -5.16 -2.23
N TRP A 52 -6.62 -4.56 -3.41
CA TRP A 52 -5.57 -4.82 -4.41
C TRP A 52 -4.35 -3.89 -4.32
N ASP A 53 -4.30 -2.98 -3.36
CA ASP A 53 -3.20 -2.01 -3.23
C ASP A 53 -1.83 -2.68 -3.17
N ALA A 54 -1.71 -3.74 -2.36
CA ALA A 54 -0.48 -4.51 -2.26
C ALA A 54 -0.08 -5.15 -3.60
N VAL A 55 -1.06 -5.66 -4.36
CA VAL A 55 -0.84 -6.27 -5.69
C VAL A 55 -0.24 -5.25 -6.65
N PHE A 56 -0.80 -4.04 -6.69
CA PHE A 56 -0.32 -2.99 -7.58
C PHE A 56 1.08 -2.50 -7.22
N ILE A 57 1.37 -2.33 -5.93
CA ILE A 57 2.70 -1.93 -5.47
C ILE A 57 3.74 -3.02 -5.80
N ILE A 58 3.46 -4.28 -5.46
CA ILE A 58 4.37 -5.40 -5.70
C ILE A 58 4.56 -5.62 -7.21
N SER A 59 3.56 -5.35 -8.05
CA SER A 59 3.68 -5.43 -9.51
C SER A 59 4.68 -4.42 -10.10
N ARG A 60 5.01 -3.35 -9.38
CA ARG A 60 5.91 -2.27 -9.82
C ARG A 60 7.25 -2.29 -9.12
N VAL A 61 7.30 -2.75 -7.87
CA VAL A 61 8.51 -2.77 -7.06
C VAL A 61 8.92 -4.22 -6.81
N PRO A 62 10.04 -4.70 -7.37
CA PRO A 62 10.54 -6.06 -7.12
C PRO A 62 11.14 -6.18 -5.73
N GLY A 63 11.24 -7.41 -5.22
CA GLY A 63 11.92 -7.73 -3.97
C GLY A 63 11.19 -7.29 -2.70
N VAL A 64 9.92 -6.91 -2.79
CA VAL A 64 9.11 -6.44 -1.67
C VAL A 64 8.76 -7.58 -0.72
N VAL A 65 8.90 -7.31 0.57
CA VAL A 65 8.35 -8.11 1.68
C VAL A 65 7.16 -7.35 2.25
N CYS A 66 6.00 -7.97 2.26
CA CYS A 66 4.78 -7.35 2.78
C CYS A 66 4.49 -7.81 4.21
N VAL A 67 4.11 -6.87 5.08
CA VAL A 67 3.53 -7.19 6.39
C VAL A 67 2.03 -7.35 6.22
N MET A 68 1.48 -8.50 6.58
CA MET A 68 0.07 -8.81 6.40
C MET A 68 -0.55 -9.54 7.58
N LYS A 69 -1.88 -9.53 7.67
CA LYS A 69 -2.60 -10.24 8.72
C LYS A 69 -2.29 -11.73 8.70
N LYS A 70 -2.10 -12.32 9.88
CA LYS A 70 -1.84 -13.76 10.05
C LYS A 70 -2.92 -14.65 9.39
N SER A 71 -4.17 -14.22 9.41
CA SER A 71 -5.28 -14.91 8.75
C SER A 71 -5.09 -15.05 7.23
N ILE A 72 -4.52 -14.04 6.57
CA ILE A 72 -4.23 -14.08 5.13
C ILE A 72 -3.11 -15.08 4.83
N LEU A 73 -2.06 -15.11 5.65
CA LEU A 73 -0.97 -16.09 5.51
C LEU A 73 -1.42 -17.54 5.72
N ARG A 74 -2.50 -17.76 6.49
CA ARG A 74 -3.11 -19.08 6.70
C ARG A 74 -4.10 -19.47 5.62
N ASN A 75 -4.53 -18.53 4.78
CA ASN A 75 -5.44 -18.81 3.68
C ASN A 75 -4.76 -19.73 2.66
N PRO A 76 -5.38 -20.87 2.26
CA PRO A 76 -4.75 -21.83 1.35
C PRO A 76 -4.47 -21.24 -0.04
N PHE A 77 -5.30 -20.31 -0.52
CA PHE A 77 -5.15 -19.72 -1.84
C PHE A 77 -4.17 -18.55 -1.88
N LEU A 78 -4.16 -17.70 -0.86
CA LEU A 78 -3.32 -16.50 -0.81
C LEU A 78 -2.02 -16.70 -0.03
N GLY A 79 -2.07 -17.56 1.00
CA GLY A 79 -0.96 -17.74 1.92
C GLY A 79 0.22 -18.53 1.36
N GLY A 80 0.01 -19.38 0.37
CA GLY A 80 1.09 -20.17 -0.25
C GLY A 80 2.17 -19.28 -0.87
N GLY A 81 1.76 -18.39 -1.78
CA GLY A 81 2.67 -17.43 -2.42
C GLY A 81 3.31 -16.46 -1.43
N ALA A 82 2.55 -15.97 -0.45
CA ALA A 82 3.04 -15.06 0.58
C ALA A 82 4.12 -15.72 1.47
N ARG A 83 3.96 -17.00 1.84
CA ARG A 83 4.95 -17.76 2.58
C ARG A 83 6.23 -18.01 1.75
N LEU A 84 6.09 -18.38 0.49
CA LEU A 84 7.22 -18.54 -0.43
C LEU A 84 8.01 -17.24 -0.61
N ALA A 85 7.33 -16.09 -0.64
CA ALA A 85 7.97 -14.78 -0.70
C ALA A 85 8.59 -14.34 0.64
N GLY A 86 8.30 -15.03 1.74
CA GLY A 86 8.76 -14.67 3.08
C GLY A 86 8.09 -13.42 3.63
N PHE A 87 6.79 -13.26 3.36
CA PHE A 87 6.01 -12.16 3.91
C PHE A 87 5.86 -12.31 5.43
N ILE A 88 5.78 -11.18 6.12
CA ILE A 88 5.80 -11.12 7.57
C ILE A 88 4.37 -11.13 8.11
N ALA A 89 4.10 -12.05 9.04
CA ALA A 89 2.85 -12.06 9.77
C ALA A 89 2.79 -10.86 10.73
N ASN A 90 1.70 -10.12 10.71
CA ASN A 90 1.35 -9.19 11.78
C ASN A 90 0.77 -9.99 12.95
N ASP A 91 1.66 -10.52 13.77
CA ASP A 91 1.37 -11.39 14.93
C ASP A 91 2.02 -10.84 16.20
N GLY A 92 1.57 -9.67 16.60
CA GLY A 92 2.10 -8.91 17.72
C GLY A 92 3.20 -7.90 17.32
N MET A 93 3.10 -6.72 17.93
CA MET A 93 3.92 -5.56 17.55
C MET A 93 5.42 -5.87 17.59
N THR A 94 5.93 -6.39 18.71
CA THR A 94 7.36 -6.64 18.92
C THR A 94 7.93 -7.64 17.89
N ARG A 95 7.21 -8.72 17.62
CA ARG A 95 7.63 -9.74 16.64
C ARG A 95 7.65 -9.17 15.23
N THR A 96 6.60 -8.43 14.87
CA THR A 96 6.47 -7.80 13.55
C THR A 96 7.60 -6.80 13.31
N ILE A 97 7.87 -5.90 14.28
CA ILE A 97 8.93 -4.90 14.18
C ILE A 97 10.29 -5.59 14.03
N ARG A 98 10.61 -6.59 14.86
CA ARG A 98 11.87 -7.33 14.79
C ARG A 98 12.07 -7.99 13.42
N ALA A 99 11.04 -8.68 12.90
CA ALA A 99 11.10 -9.34 11.61
C ALA A 99 11.23 -8.35 10.46
N ALA A 100 10.52 -7.22 10.50
CA ALA A 100 10.61 -6.16 9.51
C ALA A 100 11.99 -5.51 9.48
N THR A 101 12.53 -5.14 10.64
CA THR A 101 13.89 -4.59 10.78
C THR A 101 14.95 -5.55 10.25
N LYS A 102 14.87 -6.83 10.62
CA LYS A 102 15.78 -7.87 10.09
C LYS A 102 15.70 -7.98 8.56
N SER A 103 14.50 -7.91 8.00
CA SER A 103 14.30 -7.96 6.54
C SER A 103 14.90 -6.74 5.84
N LEU A 104 14.74 -5.55 6.40
CA LEU A 104 15.35 -4.31 5.88
C LEU A 104 16.87 -4.36 5.92
N HIS A 105 17.47 -4.81 7.03
CA HIS A 105 18.93 -4.99 7.14
C HIS A 105 19.48 -6.03 6.16
N SER A 106 18.66 -6.99 5.69
CA SER A 106 19.03 -7.92 4.62
C SER A 106 18.87 -7.34 3.20
N GLY A 107 18.61 -6.02 3.08
CA GLY A 107 18.46 -5.30 1.82
C GLY A 107 17.09 -5.43 1.16
N SER A 108 16.08 -5.93 1.89
CA SER A 108 14.73 -6.04 1.35
C SER A 108 13.99 -4.69 1.36
N ARG A 109 12.99 -4.55 0.49
CA ARG A 109 12.02 -3.45 0.51
C ARG A 109 10.80 -3.90 1.30
N LEU A 110 10.36 -3.11 2.24
CA LEU A 110 9.24 -3.44 3.13
C LEU A 110 7.99 -2.72 2.69
N LEU A 111 6.90 -3.44 2.45
CA LEU A 111 5.57 -2.88 2.28
C LEU A 111 4.82 -2.99 3.62
N PHE A 112 4.50 -1.84 4.19
CA PHE A 112 3.84 -1.74 5.48
C PHE A 112 2.69 -0.73 5.42
N PHE A 113 1.47 -1.19 5.64
CA PHE A 113 0.29 -0.33 5.69
C PHE A 113 0.16 0.30 7.09
N PRO A 114 0.43 1.61 7.26
CA PRO A 114 0.51 2.23 8.58
C PRO A 114 -0.85 2.33 9.30
N GLU A 115 -1.95 2.29 8.56
CA GLU A 115 -3.31 2.22 9.13
C GLU A 115 -3.60 0.87 9.82
N GLY A 116 -2.93 -0.21 9.40
CA GLY A 116 -3.16 -1.57 9.88
C GLY A 116 -4.51 -2.19 9.47
N THR A 117 -5.32 -1.47 8.71
CA THR A 117 -6.58 -1.92 8.10
C THR A 117 -6.85 -1.09 6.84
N ARG A 118 -7.78 -1.49 5.99
CA ARG A 118 -8.24 -0.65 4.88
C ARG A 118 -8.91 0.61 5.41
N THR A 119 -8.67 1.73 4.73
CA THR A 119 -9.31 3.01 5.03
C THR A 119 -10.83 2.84 5.11
N THR A 120 -11.43 3.33 6.18
CA THR A 120 -12.87 3.18 6.42
C THR A 120 -13.66 4.25 5.63
N PRO A 121 -14.92 3.99 5.27
CA PRO A 121 -15.73 4.94 4.48
C PRO A 121 -15.99 6.28 5.17
N ASP A 122 -15.94 6.30 6.51
CA ASP A 122 -16.10 7.47 7.37
C ASP A 122 -14.82 8.27 7.57
N ALA A 123 -13.67 7.70 7.24
CA ALA A 123 -12.41 8.44 7.28
C ALA A 123 -12.40 9.55 6.23
N ARG A 124 -12.04 10.77 6.65
CA ARG A 124 -11.97 11.92 5.74
C ARG A 124 -10.97 11.70 4.61
N TRP A 125 -9.79 11.20 4.92
CA TRP A 125 -8.71 10.94 3.99
C TRP A 125 -8.03 9.59 4.23
N ILE A 126 -7.71 9.30 5.48
CA ILE A 126 -6.96 8.12 5.94
C ILE A 126 -7.37 7.83 7.38
N ASN A 127 -7.33 6.57 7.81
CA ASN A 127 -7.51 6.26 9.22
C ASN A 127 -6.31 6.75 10.05
N PRO A 128 -6.46 6.95 11.36
CA PRO A 128 -5.34 7.23 12.25
C PRO A 128 -4.22 6.20 12.08
N LEU A 129 -3.00 6.68 11.89
CA LEU A 129 -1.83 5.82 11.69
C LEU A 129 -1.38 5.20 13.02
N LYS A 130 -0.86 3.98 12.92
CA LYS A 130 -0.30 3.24 14.06
C LYS A 130 1.22 3.42 14.10
N GLY A 131 1.79 3.51 15.30
CA GLY A 131 3.22 3.74 15.52
C GLY A 131 4.18 2.64 15.02
N GLY A 132 3.66 1.54 14.46
CA GLY A 132 4.48 0.43 13.98
C GLY A 132 5.46 0.82 12.87
N CYS A 133 5.03 1.67 11.93
CA CYS A 133 5.87 2.18 10.84
C CYS A 133 7.03 3.02 11.39
N ALA A 134 6.74 3.94 12.31
CA ALA A 134 7.72 4.78 12.98
C ALA A 134 8.78 3.94 13.72
N LEU A 135 8.33 2.96 14.51
CA LEU A 135 9.23 2.08 15.25
C LEU A 135 10.14 1.24 14.35
N ILE A 136 9.64 0.80 13.19
CA ILE A 136 10.46 0.08 12.20
C ILE A 136 11.51 1.04 11.61
N ALA A 137 11.11 2.26 11.20
CA ALA A 137 12.02 3.25 10.64
C ALA A 137 13.15 3.63 11.63
N MET A 138 12.79 3.92 12.87
CA MET A 138 13.76 4.24 13.94
C MET A 138 14.76 3.12 14.22
N ARG A 139 14.28 1.86 14.23
CA ARG A 139 15.16 0.71 14.52
C ARG A 139 16.01 0.28 13.33
N SER A 140 15.56 0.53 12.13
CA SER A 140 16.28 0.12 10.92
C SER A 140 17.16 1.22 10.35
N GLY A 141 16.93 2.48 10.67
CA GLY A 141 17.55 3.64 10.02
C GLY A 141 17.13 3.82 8.56
N VAL A 142 16.09 3.10 8.10
CA VAL A 142 15.67 3.10 6.70
C VAL A 142 14.55 4.12 6.49
N PRO A 143 14.62 4.95 5.41
CA PRO A 143 13.61 5.96 5.14
C PRO A 143 12.24 5.35 4.83
N VAL A 144 11.19 6.08 5.24
CA VAL A 144 9.79 5.79 4.93
C VAL A 144 9.39 6.60 3.71
N HIS A 145 8.95 5.92 2.64
CA HIS A 145 8.36 6.55 1.47
C HIS A 145 6.83 6.49 1.58
N PRO A 146 6.16 7.63 1.82
CA PRO A 146 4.71 7.69 1.76
C PRO A 146 4.23 7.40 0.34
N ILE A 147 3.26 6.52 0.20
CA ILE A 147 2.68 6.15 -1.10
C ILE A 147 1.22 6.54 -1.09
N PHE A 148 0.81 7.38 -2.04
CA PHE A 148 -0.55 7.89 -2.12
C PHE A 148 -1.32 7.18 -3.22
N ILE A 149 -2.29 6.36 -2.80
CA ILE A 149 -3.14 5.60 -3.72
C ILE A 149 -4.48 6.31 -3.83
N ARG A 150 -4.82 6.71 -5.05
CA ARG A 150 -6.10 7.31 -5.43
C ARG A 150 -6.82 6.43 -6.44
N SER A 151 -8.13 6.30 -6.31
CA SER A 151 -8.96 5.51 -7.21
C SER A 151 -10.19 6.30 -7.65
N SER A 152 -10.61 6.13 -8.90
CA SER A 152 -11.88 6.69 -9.42
C SER A 152 -13.11 5.91 -8.94
N SER A 153 -12.93 4.79 -8.25
CA SER A 153 -14.01 3.93 -7.77
C SER A 153 -13.76 3.48 -6.34
N ARG A 154 -14.83 3.26 -5.60
CA ARG A 154 -14.79 2.63 -4.27
C ARG A 154 -14.72 1.09 -4.33
N PHE A 155 -14.57 0.51 -5.52
CA PHE A 155 -14.50 -0.93 -5.70
C PHE A 155 -13.42 -1.57 -4.83
N LEU A 156 -13.79 -2.63 -4.11
CA LEU A 156 -12.94 -3.34 -3.14
C LEU A 156 -12.46 -2.52 -1.93
N GLN A 157 -12.98 -1.31 -1.72
CA GLN A 157 -12.83 -0.60 -0.45
C GLN A 157 -13.56 -1.36 0.68
N LYS A 158 -13.27 -1.00 1.93
CA LYS A 158 -13.95 -1.59 3.07
C LYS A 158 -15.45 -1.27 3.01
N GLY A 159 -16.30 -2.30 3.14
CA GLY A 159 -17.75 -2.16 3.06
C GLY A 159 -18.34 -2.16 1.65
N TRP A 160 -17.53 -2.29 0.60
CA TRP A 160 -18.08 -2.42 -0.76
C TRP A 160 -18.86 -3.72 -0.91
N PRO A 161 -20.14 -3.67 -1.31
CA PRO A 161 -20.95 -4.87 -1.52
C PRO A 161 -20.54 -5.56 -2.82
N LEU A 162 -20.27 -6.87 -2.76
CA LEU A 162 -19.74 -7.63 -3.90
C LEU A 162 -20.68 -7.70 -5.11
N TRP A 163 -21.99 -7.51 -4.91
CA TRP A 163 -22.99 -7.47 -5.99
C TRP A 163 -23.06 -6.13 -6.72
N ARG A 164 -22.44 -5.07 -6.17
CA ARG A 164 -22.41 -3.76 -6.83
C ARG A 164 -21.31 -3.75 -7.89
N ARG A 165 -21.71 -3.60 -9.15
CA ARG A 165 -20.77 -3.49 -10.27
C ARG A 165 -20.11 -2.10 -10.25
N PRO A 166 -18.78 -2.00 -10.37
CA PRO A 166 -18.11 -0.72 -10.59
C PRO A 166 -18.28 -0.28 -12.06
N VAL A 167 -18.08 1.01 -12.28
CA VAL A 167 -17.91 1.55 -13.65
C VAL A 167 -16.48 1.27 -14.09
N PHE A 168 -16.32 0.67 -15.26
CA PHE A 168 -15.02 0.37 -15.87
C PHE A 168 -14.67 1.35 -16.99
N PRO A 169 -13.38 1.64 -17.23
CA PRO A 169 -12.24 1.20 -16.45
C PRO A 169 -12.12 1.92 -15.10
N ILE A 170 -11.59 1.22 -14.09
CA ILE A 170 -11.23 1.83 -12.81
C ILE A 170 -9.86 2.48 -12.99
N HIS A 171 -9.76 3.79 -12.78
CA HIS A 171 -8.49 4.50 -12.81
C HIS A 171 -7.87 4.50 -11.41
N ILE A 172 -6.63 4.03 -11.32
CA ILE A 172 -5.83 4.05 -10.10
C ILE A 172 -4.55 4.82 -10.37
N ARG A 173 -4.27 5.81 -9.53
CA ARG A 173 -3.02 6.55 -9.53
C ARG A 173 -2.27 6.31 -8.23
N ILE A 174 -0.97 6.04 -8.38
CA ILE A 174 -0.05 5.83 -7.26
C ILE A 174 1.07 6.85 -7.36
N ASP A 175 1.06 7.81 -6.46
CA ASP A 175 2.09 8.81 -6.30
C ASP A 175 3.02 8.45 -5.15
N VAL A 176 4.25 8.98 -5.16
CA VAL A 176 5.28 8.77 -4.15
C VAL A 176 5.64 10.10 -3.54
N GLY A 177 5.58 10.20 -2.22
CA GLY A 177 6.02 11.38 -1.49
C GLY A 177 7.52 11.38 -1.21
N GLU A 178 8.00 12.53 -0.70
CA GLU A 178 9.37 12.64 -0.24
C GLU A 178 9.66 11.66 0.90
N PRO A 179 10.87 11.07 0.94
CA PRO A 179 11.24 10.14 1.97
C PRO A 179 11.31 10.84 3.34
N LEU A 180 10.68 10.22 4.33
CA LEU A 180 10.74 10.67 5.72
C LEU A 180 11.73 9.82 6.49
N VAL A 181 12.66 10.50 7.17
CA VAL A 181 13.62 9.89 8.09
C VAL A 181 13.29 10.39 9.49
N PRO A 182 13.35 9.53 10.53
CA PRO A 182 13.25 9.99 11.92
C PRO A 182 14.35 11.00 12.24
N GLU A 183 13.97 12.10 12.87
CA GLU A 183 14.91 13.13 13.31
C GLU A 183 15.61 12.73 14.62
N PRO A 184 16.82 13.24 14.91
CA PRO A 184 17.50 12.98 16.17
C PRO A 184 16.61 13.38 17.35
N GLY A 185 16.35 12.46 18.29
CA GLY A 185 15.49 12.70 19.45
C GLY A 185 13.98 12.68 19.19
N GLU A 186 13.55 12.49 17.94
CA GLU A 186 12.12 12.38 17.61
C GLU A 186 11.49 11.12 18.22
N SER A 187 10.31 11.27 18.85
CA SER A 187 9.57 10.12 19.36
C SER A 187 8.83 9.38 18.24
N ALA A 188 8.53 8.09 18.44
CA ALA A 188 7.73 7.32 17.50
C ALA A 188 6.32 7.93 17.30
N HIS A 189 5.79 8.58 18.33
CA HIS A 189 4.51 9.27 18.26
C HIS A 189 4.61 10.51 17.36
N SER A 190 5.62 11.37 17.58
CA SER A 190 5.84 12.57 16.76
C SER A 190 6.07 12.23 15.29
N PHE A 191 6.91 11.25 14.99
CA PHE A 191 7.12 10.76 13.62
C PHE A 191 5.81 10.24 12.98
N THR A 192 4.98 9.51 13.76
CA THR A 192 3.69 9.02 13.27
C THR A 192 2.74 10.17 12.92
N LEU A 193 2.69 11.21 13.74
CA LEU A 193 1.89 12.41 13.47
C LEU A 193 2.39 13.15 12.23
N ARG A 194 3.70 13.29 12.07
CA ARG A 194 4.32 13.91 10.89
C ARG A 194 4.00 13.11 9.61
N LEU A 195 4.09 11.80 9.67
CA LEU A 195 3.70 10.92 8.56
C LEU A 195 2.20 11.05 8.24
N GLN A 196 1.34 11.13 9.26
CA GLN A 196 -0.10 11.32 9.06
C GLN A 196 -0.41 12.67 8.42
N ALA A 197 0.19 13.76 8.91
CA ALA A 197 0.03 15.09 8.32
C ALA A 197 0.43 15.12 6.84
N THR A 198 1.51 14.41 6.47
CA THR A 198 1.94 14.25 5.07
C THR A 198 0.85 13.59 4.22
N PHE A 199 0.21 12.54 4.73
CA PHE A 199 -0.91 11.89 4.03
C PHE A 199 -2.12 12.79 3.89
N GLU A 200 -2.52 13.46 4.98
CA GLU A 200 -3.69 14.35 4.99
C GLU A 200 -3.50 15.52 4.04
N GLN A 201 -2.33 16.14 4.05
CA GLN A 201 -1.97 17.22 3.15
C GLN A 201 -2.04 16.78 1.68
N GLU A 202 -1.40 15.65 1.35
CA GLU A 202 -1.35 15.20 -0.03
C GLU A 202 -2.69 14.70 -0.54
N LEU A 203 -3.42 13.90 0.26
CA LEU A 203 -4.71 13.34 -0.13
C LEU A 203 -5.83 14.41 -0.16
N SER A 204 -5.67 15.54 0.52
CA SER A 204 -6.60 16.68 0.47
C SER A 204 -6.49 17.50 -0.82
N ARG A 205 -5.38 17.43 -1.52
CA ARG A 205 -5.18 18.17 -2.77
C ARG A 205 -6.22 17.79 -3.82
N PRO A 206 -6.79 18.75 -4.54
CA PRO A 206 -7.70 18.48 -5.65
C PRO A 206 -7.03 17.58 -6.67
N HIS A 207 -7.71 16.52 -7.10
CA HIS A 207 -7.19 15.60 -8.10
C HIS A 207 -8.29 15.25 -9.10
N GLU A 208 -7.95 15.12 -10.37
CA GLU A 208 -8.89 14.83 -11.47
C GLU A 208 -9.74 13.57 -11.25
N LEU A 209 -9.13 12.50 -10.72
CA LEU A 209 -9.84 11.27 -10.40
C LEU A 209 -10.98 11.45 -9.37
N ARG A 210 -10.91 12.48 -8.54
CA ARG A 210 -11.94 12.77 -7.55
C ARG A 210 -13.18 13.41 -8.16
N ARG A 211 -13.02 14.20 -9.23
CA ARG A 211 -14.15 14.82 -9.95
C ARG A 211 -15.05 13.75 -10.60
N GLN A 212 -14.48 12.63 -11.03
CA GLN A 212 -15.24 11.53 -11.63
C GLN A 212 -16.15 10.79 -10.64
N ILE A 213 -15.75 10.70 -9.35
CA ILE A 213 -16.55 10.04 -8.30
C ILE A 213 -17.80 10.88 -7.94
N THR A 214 -17.68 12.21 -7.95
CA THR A 214 -18.76 13.13 -7.58
C THR A 214 -19.81 13.27 -8.69
N HIS A 215 -19.43 13.12 -9.96
CA HIS A 215 -20.36 13.20 -11.09
C HIS A 215 -21.04 11.87 -11.46
N GLY A 216 -20.52 10.73 -11.00
CA GLY A 216 -21.12 9.41 -11.24
C GLY A 216 -22.24 9.01 -10.27
N GLY A 217 -22.58 9.87 -9.31
CA GLY A 217 -23.59 9.61 -8.28
C GLY A 217 -24.95 10.27 -8.49
N GLY A 218 -25.13 11.01 -9.59
CA GLY A 218 -26.33 11.80 -9.81
C GLY A 218 -27.00 11.57 -11.15
N SER A 219 -27.58 10.40 -11.36
CA SER A 219 -28.69 10.22 -12.33
C SER A 219 -29.34 8.85 -12.16
N SER A 220 -30.28 8.77 -11.23
CA SER A 220 -31.40 7.86 -11.28
C SER A 220 -32.53 8.39 -10.40
N THR A 221 -33.20 9.42 -10.89
CA THR A 221 -34.57 9.74 -10.51
C THR A 221 -35.30 10.03 -11.82
N THR A 222 -35.96 9.05 -12.32
CA THR A 222 -37.33 9.04 -12.90
C THR A 222 -37.63 7.63 -13.32
#